data_19cd7425f442d4c2eda0c98e1bc5dd3d
#
_entry.id   19cd7425f442d4c2eda0c98e1bc5dd3d
#
_cell.length_a   1.000
_cell.length_b   1.000
_cell.length_c   1.000
_cell.angle_alpha   90.00
_cell.angle_beta   90.00
_cell.angle_gamma   90.00
#
_symmetry.space_group_name_H-M   'P 1'
#
loop_
_entity.id
_entity.type
_entity.pdbx_description
1 polymer ?
#
loop_
_entity_poly.entity_id
_entity_poly.type
_entity_poly.pdbx_seq_one_letter_code
_entity_poly.pdbx_strand_id
1 'polypeptide(L)'
;MSGPLQGLKVIEFGGIGPGPFCAMMLSDMGADVIRLDRKADKGKDRGEGAFLASGRRSVLHRGRRSVAVDLKSPADVQRVLELVDGADAIIEGFRPGVMERLGLGPDVLLARHPRLVYGLSLIH
;
A
#
# COMPACT_ATOMS: atom_id res chain seq x y z
N MET A 1 1.76 -7.53 16.50
CA MET A 1 2.71 -7.00 17.49
C MET A 1 2.05 -5.89 18.30
N SER A 2 2.36 -5.82 19.56
CA SER A 2 1.95 -4.66 20.38
C SER A 2 2.98 -3.54 20.24
N GLY A 3 2.53 -2.30 20.42
CA GLY A 3 3.39 -1.13 20.32
C GLY A 3 2.57 0.15 20.35
N PRO A 4 3.22 1.32 20.22
CA PRO A 4 2.53 2.61 20.32
C PRO A 4 1.44 2.83 19.26
N LEU A 5 1.50 2.11 18.12
CA LEU A 5 0.50 2.23 17.07
C LEU A 5 -0.49 1.07 17.05
N GLN A 6 -0.57 0.29 18.13
CA GLN A 6 -1.55 -0.79 18.23
C GLN A 6 -2.97 -0.27 18.04
N GLY A 7 -3.75 -0.94 17.19
CA GLY A 7 -5.11 -0.54 16.86
C GLY A 7 -5.25 0.31 15.60
N LEU A 8 -4.15 0.85 15.07
CA LEU A 8 -4.18 1.61 13.83
C LEU A 8 -4.10 0.65 12.63
N LYS A 9 -4.90 0.95 11.61
CA LYS A 9 -4.94 0.20 10.35
C LYS A 9 -4.39 1.04 9.21
N VAL A 10 -3.41 0.48 8.50
CA VAL A 10 -2.73 1.17 7.41
C VAL A 10 -2.80 0.31 6.14
N ILE A 11 -3.05 0.94 5.02
CA ILE A 11 -3.00 0.29 3.71
C ILE A 11 -1.77 0.81 2.98
N GLU A 12 -0.93 -0.12 2.56
CA GLU A 12 0.27 0.16 1.78
C GLU A 12 0.04 -0.28 0.33
N PHE A 13 0.17 0.66 -0.62
CA PHE A 13 0.22 0.29 -2.03
C PHE A 13 1.64 -0.14 -2.37
N GLY A 14 1.80 -1.36 -2.88
CA GLY A 14 3.09 -1.96 -3.16
C GLY A 14 3.96 -1.11 -4.07
N GLY A 15 5.22 -0.94 -3.70
CA GLY A 15 6.17 -0.11 -4.42
C GLY A 15 7.60 -0.43 -3.99
N ILE A 16 8.50 0.49 -4.29
CA ILE A 16 9.94 0.33 -4.03
C ILE A 16 10.41 1.53 -3.20
N GLY A 17 11.30 1.29 -2.24
CA GLY A 17 12.01 2.34 -1.51
C GLY A 17 11.25 2.91 -0.31
N PRO A 18 10.94 4.22 -0.31
CA PRO A 18 10.45 4.90 0.90
C PRO A 18 9.11 4.37 1.41
N GLY A 19 8.18 4.02 0.52
CA GLY A 19 6.87 3.49 0.91
C GLY A 19 6.99 2.21 1.74
N PRO A 20 7.61 1.15 1.20
CA PRO A 20 7.82 -0.08 1.96
C PRO A 20 8.60 0.11 3.24
N PHE A 21 9.61 0.97 3.27
CA PHE A 21 10.38 1.26 4.47
C PHE A 21 9.50 1.92 5.55
N CYS A 22 8.72 2.92 5.17
CA CYS A 22 7.78 3.57 6.08
C CYS A 22 6.75 2.57 6.64
N ALA A 23 6.16 1.75 5.78
CA ALA A 23 5.19 0.74 6.18
C ALA A 23 5.79 -0.29 7.13
N MET A 24 7.04 -0.69 6.91
CA MET A 24 7.77 -1.57 7.80
C MET A 24 7.91 -0.96 9.20
N MET A 25 8.29 0.31 9.28
CA MET A 25 8.42 1.01 10.56
C MET A 25 7.09 1.10 11.30
N LEU A 26 6.00 1.40 10.59
CA LEU A 26 4.66 1.45 11.20
C LEU A 26 4.24 0.07 11.72
N SER A 27 4.51 -0.98 10.95
CA SER A 27 4.25 -2.36 11.38
C SER A 27 5.06 -2.74 12.61
N ASP A 28 6.34 -2.40 12.64
CA ASP A 28 7.21 -2.66 13.79
C ASP A 28 6.71 -1.96 15.07
N MET A 29 6.04 -0.81 14.92
CA MET A 29 5.45 -0.07 16.02
C MET A 29 4.04 -0.55 16.42
N GLY A 30 3.54 -1.61 15.81
CA GLY A 30 2.29 -2.25 16.19
C GLY A 30 1.09 -1.96 15.30
N ALA A 31 1.21 -1.15 14.26
CA ALA A 31 0.11 -0.93 13.31
C ALA A 31 -0.21 -2.21 12.54
N ASP A 32 -1.49 -2.40 12.23
CA ASP A 32 -1.94 -3.47 11.32
C ASP A 32 -1.83 -2.94 9.89
N VAL A 33 -0.80 -3.37 9.17
CA VAL A 33 -0.52 -2.91 7.81
C VAL A 33 -0.88 -4.01 6.81
N ILE A 34 -1.76 -3.67 5.86
CA ILE A 34 -2.10 -4.54 4.73
C ILE A 34 -1.44 -3.97 3.49
N ARG A 35 -0.64 -4.80 2.83
CA ARG A 35 0.02 -4.46 1.60
C ARG A 35 -0.80 -4.93 0.40
N LEU A 36 -1.07 -4.02 -0.52
CA LEU A 36 -1.72 -4.32 -1.79
C LEU A 36 -0.67 -4.48 -2.87
N ASP A 37 -0.51 -5.70 -3.36
CA ASP A 37 0.44 -6.01 -4.42
C ASP A 37 -0.28 -6.23 -5.75
N ARG A 38 0.42 -5.97 -6.85
CA ARG A 38 -0.11 -6.31 -8.17
C ARG A 38 -0.27 -7.81 -8.29
N LYS A 39 -1.35 -8.23 -8.95
CA LYS A 39 -1.44 -9.62 -9.41
C LYS A 39 -0.26 -9.89 -10.34
N ALA A 40 0.49 -10.95 -10.05
CA ALA A 40 1.66 -11.30 -10.84
C ALA A 40 1.25 -11.61 -12.28
N ASP A 41 1.74 -10.80 -13.22
CA ASP A 41 1.73 -11.17 -14.63
C ASP A 41 2.73 -12.31 -14.80
N LYS A 42 2.23 -13.49 -15.11
CA LYS A 42 3.09 -14.66 -15.39
C LYS A 42 4.09 -14.28 -16.49
N GLY A 43 5.32 -14.02 -16.11
CA GLY A 43 6.44 -13.85 -17.03
C GLY A 43 7.11 -12.47 -17.10
N LYS A 44 6.67 -11.46 -16.37
CA LYS A 44 7.24 -10.10 -16.43
C LYS A 44 8.12 -9.67 -15.25
N ASP A 45 8.22 -10.48 -14.21
CA ASP A 45 9.00 -10.14 -13.02
C ASP A 45 10.46 -10.63 -13.12
N ARG A 46 11.22 -10.07 -14.06
CA ARG A 46 12.66 -10.36 -14.18
C ARG A 46 13.52 -9.10 -14.22
N GLY A 47 13.16 -8.07 -13.44
CA GLY A 47 13.95 -6.85 -13.33
C GLY A 47 14.53 -6.66 -11.93
N GLU A 48 15.23 -5.55 -11.74
CA GLU A 48 15.78 -5.17 -10.44
C GLU A 48 14.72 -5.11 -9.34
N GLY A 49 13.47 -4.80 -9.71
CA GLY A 49 12.34 -4.86 -8.81
C GLY A 49 12.06 -6.25 -8.24
N ALA A 50 12.36 -7.31 -9.01
CA ALA A 50 12.18 -8.67 -8.54
C ALA A 50 13.16 -9.04 -7.41
N PHE A 51 14.36 -8.50 -7.42
CA PHE A 51 15.33 -8.69 -6.34
C PHE A 51 14.87 -8.02 -5.05
N LEU A 52 14.36 -6.79 -5.15
CA LEU A 52 13.84 -6.04 -4.00
C LEU A 52 12.46 -6.54 -3.55
N ALA A 53 11.71 -7.15 -4.46
CA ALA A 53 10.40 -7.72 -4.20
C ALA A 53 10.45 -9.22 -3.89
N SER A 54 11.63 -9.80 -3.72
CA SER A 54 11.81 -11.25 -3.59
C SER A 54 11.31 -11.80 -2.25
N GLY A 55 10.01 -11.74 -2.10
CA GLY A 55 9.21 -12.57 -1.21
C GLY A 55 9.70 -12.65 0.25
N ARG A 56 9.81 -13.89 0.70
CA ARG A 56 10.10 -14.23 2.11
C ARG A 56 11.45 -13.75 2.63
N ARG A 57 12.36 -13.32 1.76
CA ARG A 57 13.71 -12.88 2.16
C ARG A 57 13.85 -11.38 2.29
N SER A 58 12.84 -10.61 1.89
CA SER A 58 12.89 -9.17 1.98
C SER A 58 12.53 -8.71 3.39
N VAL A 59 13.49 -8.13 4.10
CA VAL A 59 13.24 -7.56 5.43
C VAL A 59 12.26 -6.39 5.38
N LEU A 60 12.17 -5.70 4.24
CA LEU A 60 11.26 -4.57 4.06
C LEU A 60 9.78 -4.98 4.07
N HIS A 61 9.49 -6.27 3.84
CA HIS A 61 8.11 -6.76 3.79
C HIS A 61 7.65 -7.45 5.08
N ARG A 62 8.48 -7.42 6.12
CA ARG A 62 8.17 -8.09 7.38
C ARG A 62 6.93 -7.49 8.06
N GLY A 63 6.19 -8.34 8.75
CA GLY A 63 5.08 -7.93 9.61
C GLY A 63 3.81 -7.53 8.89
N ARG A 64 3.74 -7.65 7.57
CA ARG A 64 2.56 -7.23 6.79
C ARG A 64 1.89 -8.41 6.11
N ARG A 65 0.54 -8.36 6.10
CA ARG A 65 -0.25 -9.24 5.24
C ARG A 65 -0.27 -8.64 3.83
N SER A 66 -0.34 -9.50 2.83
CA SER A 66 -0.35 -9.09 1.43
C SER A 66 -1.61 -9.58 0.73
N VAL A 67 -2.21 -8.72 -0.07
CA VAL A 67 -3.36 -9.04 -0.91
C VAL A 67 -3.01 -8.66 -2.35
N ALA A 68 -3.21 -9.60 -3.27
CA ALA A 68 -3.00 -9.33 -4.69
C ALA A 68 -4.25 -8.67 -5.28
N VAL A 69 -4.07 -7.52 -5.92
CA VAL A 69 -5.16 -6.75 -6.54
C VAL A 69 -4.79 -6.32 -7.96
N ASP A 70 -5.80 -6.20 -8.81
CA ASP A 70 -5.69 -5.59 -10.11
C ASP A 70 -6.36 -4.21 -10.07
N LEU A 71 -5.56 -3.17 -9.94
CA LEU A 71 -6.07 -1.79 -9.81
C LEU A 71 -6.69 -1.25 -11.12
N LYS A 72 -6.60 -2.00 -12.22
CA LYS A 72 -7.31 -1.71 -13.46
C LYS A 72 -8.70 -2.35 -13.51
N SER A 73 -8.99 -3.28 -12.62
CA SER A 73 -10.29 -3.92 -12.50
C SER A 73 -11.22 -3.08 -11.62
N PRO A 74 -12.40 -2.65 -12.12
CA PRO A 74 -13.35 -1.91 -11.29
C PRO A 74 -13.79 -2.66 -10.03
N ALA A 75 -13.91 -3.98 -10.10
CA ALA A 75 -14.29 -4.80 -8.96
C ALA A 75 -13.21 -4.76 -7.87
N ASP A 76 -11.94 -4.85 -8.26
CA ASP A 76 -10.82 -4.79 -7.30
C ASP A 76 -10.66 -3.39 -6.72
N VAL A 77 -10.84 -2.33 -7.52
CA VAL A 77 -10.85 -0.96 -7.03
C VAL A 77 -11.94 -0.75 -5.99
N GLN A 78 -13.13 -1.30 -6.21
CA GLN A 78 -14.22 -1.22 -5.24
C GLN A 78 -13.84 -1.91 -3.91
N ARG A 79 -13.18 -3.05 -3.97
CA ARG A 79 -12.67 -3.73 -2.76
C ARG A 79 -11.63 -2.90 -2.01
N VAL A 80 -10.76 -2.23 -2.75
CA VAL A 80 -9.76 -1.31 -2.16
C VAL A 80 -10.47 -0.15 -1.47
N LEU A 81 -11.49 0.44 -2.09
CA LEU A 81 -12.27 1.51 -1.47
C LEU A 81 -12.93 1.06 -0.17
N GLU A 82 -13.45 -0.15 -0.12
CA GLU A 82 -14.03 -0.72 1.10
C GLU A 82 -12.98 -0.91 2.20
N LEU A 83 -11.77 -1.36 1.84
CA LEU A 83 -10.67 -1.46 2.79
C LEU A 83 -10.26 -0.09 3.33
N VAL A 84 -10.22 0.93 2.48
CA VAL A 84 -9.90 2.30 2.87
C VAL A 84 -10.91 2.85 3.87
N ASP A 85 -12.17 2.51 3.74
CA ASP A 85 -13.22 2.97 4.67
C ASP A 85 -12.93 2.56 6.12
N GLY A 86 -12.26 1.44 6.33
CA GLY A 86 -11.86 0.96 7.65
C GLY A 86 -10.43 1.28 8.04
N ALA A 87 -9.69 2.02 7.23
CA ALA A 87 -8.29 2.33 7.48
C ALA A 87 -8.11 3.71 8.14
N ASP A 88 -7.03 3.87 8.88
CA ASP A 88 -6.64 5.14 9.47
C ASP A 88 -5.68 5.92 8.56
N ALA A 89 -4.89 5.20 7.77
CA ALA A 89 -3.92 5.81 6.87
C ALA A 89 -3.69 4.94 5.64
N ILE A 90 -3.25 5.58 4.57
CA ILE A 90 -2.71 4.88 3.41
C ILE A 90 -1.33 5.44 3.07
N ILE A 91 -0.52 4.61 2.43
CA ILE A 91 0.82 4.97 1.95
C ILE A 91 0.92 4.56 0.49
N GLU A 92 1.30 5.48 -0.37
CA GLU A 92 1.57 5.19 -1.76
C GLU A 92 2.78 5.97 -2.27
N GLY A 93 3.50 5.40 -3.20
CA GLY A 93 4.68 6.01 -3.80
C GLY A 93 4.68 5.92 -5.32
N PHE A 94 3.50 5.87 -5.95
CA PHE A 94 3.40 5.88 -7.40
C PHE A 94 3.77 7.25 -7.97
N ARG A 95 4.06 7.28 -9.27
CA ARG A 95 4.32 8.53 -9.97
C ARG A 95 3.10 9.46 -9.89
N PRO A 96 3.31 10.78 -9.91
CA PRO A 96 2.19 11.73 -9.89
C PRO A 96 1.13 11.42 -10.95
N GLY A 97 -0.13 11.49 -10.54
CA GLY A 97 -1.28 11.23 -11.40
C GLY A 97 -1.71 9.77 -11.52
N VAL A 98 -0.91 8.80 -11.05
CA VAL A 98 -1.27 7.38 -11.18
C VAL A 98 -2.48 7.04 -10.31
N MET A 99 -2.48 7.41 -9.04
CA MET A 99 -3.60 7.13 -8.14
C MET A 99 -4.89 7.83 -8.61
N GLU A 100 -4.77 9.05 -9.11
CA GLU A 100 -5.91 9.80 -9.65
C GLU A 100 -6.52 9.07 -10.85
N ARG A 101 -5.71 8.56 -11.76
CA ARG A 101 -6.17 7.78 -12.92
C ARG A 101 -6.85 6.47 -12.53
N LEU A 102 -6.45 5.90 -11.40
CA LEU A 102 -7.05 4.67 -10.87
C LEU A 102 -8.34 4.94 -10.09
N GLY A 103 -8.73 6.19 -9.87
CA GLY A 103 -9.87 6.54 -9.03
C GLY A 103 -9.59 6.43 -7.54
N LEU A 104 -8.32 6.45 -7.15
CA LEU A 104 -7.87 6.28 -5.77
C LEU A 104 -7.04 7.48 -5.29
N GLY A 105 -7.14 8.61 -5.95
CA GLY A 105 -6.41 9.82 -5.58
C GLY A 105 -6.88 10.44 -4.27
N PRO A 106 -6.08 11.39 -3.71
CA PRO A 106 -6.41 12.00 -2.42
C PRO A 106 -7.80 12.64 -2.39
N ASP A 107 -8.19 13.31 -3.46
CA ASP A 107 -9.50 13.99 -3.50
C ASP A 107 -10.65 13.00 -3.33
N VAL A 108 -10.58 11.86 -4.01
CA VAL A 108 -11.60 10.81 -3.92
C VAL A 108 -11.60 10.17 -2.54
N LEU A 109 -10.44 9.78 -2.04
CA LEU A 109 -10.34 9.06 -0.77
C LEU A 109 -10.67 9.95 0.42
N LEU A 110 -10.23 11.20 0.43
CA LEU A 110 -10.50 12.13 1.51
C LEU A 110 -11.96 12.61 1.51
N ALA A 111 -12.61 12.70 0.34
CA ALA A 111 -14.04 12.95 0.27
C ALA A 111 -14.85 11.79 0.86
N ARG A 112 -14.41 10.55 0.60
CA ARG A 112 -15.04 9.33 1.12
C ARG A 112 -14.77 9.13 2.62
N HIS A 113 -13.55 9.48 3.07
CA HIS A 113 -13.09 9.25 4.44
C HIS A 113 -12.28 10.46 4.92
N PRO A 114 -12.94 11.52 5.43
CA PRO A 114 -12.27 12.80 5.78
C PRO A 114 -11.18 12.68 6.85
N ARG A 115 -11.21 11.65 7.70
CA ARG A 115 -10.23 11.44 8.77
C ARG A 115 -9.00 10.64 8.31
N LEU A 116 -9.01 10.17 7.08
CA LEU A 116 -7.90 9.39 6.52
C LEU A 116 -6.64 10.23 6.42
N VAL A 117 -5.51 9.65 6.82
CA VAL A 117 -4.19 10.25 6.56
C VAL A 117 -3.65 9.65 5.25
N TYR A 118 -3.45 10.48 4.26
CA TYR A 118 -2.94 10.08 2.96
C TYR A 118 -1.44 10.38 2.88
N GLY A 119 -0.61 9.35 3.03
CA GLY A 119 0.84 9.45 2.95
C GLY A 119 1.32 9.24 1.52
N LEU A 120 1.88 10.27 0.93
CA LEU A 120 2.36 10.27 -0.44
C LEU A 120 3.87 10.45 -0.46
N SER A 121 4.57 9.50 -1.07
CA SER A 121 5.99 9.63 -1.36
C SER A 121 6.16 10.20 -2.76
N LEU A 122 6.53 11.45 -2.84
CA LEU A 122 6.84 12.11 -4.10
C LEU A 122 8.33 11.97 -4.39
N ILE A 123 8.64 11.34 -5.51
CA ILE A 123 10.00 11.24 -6.01
C ILE A 123 10.11 12.18 -7.21
N HIS A 124 10.73 13.28 -7.01
CA HIS A 124 11.02 14.27 -8.05
C HIS A 124 12.49 14.57 -8.11
#